data_b7e9e4bfa0234d3ff9c13212f5cfe4e6
#
_entry.id   b7e9e4bfa0234d3ff9c13212f5cfe4e6
#
_cell.length_a   1.000
_cell.length_b   1.000
_cell.length_c   1.000
_cell.angle_alpha   90.00
_cell.angle_beta   90.00
_cell.angle_gamma   90.00
#
_symmetry.space_group_name_H-M   'P 1'
#
loop_
_entity.id
_entity.type
_entity.pdbx_description
1 polymer ?
#
loop_
_entity_poly.entity_id
_entity_poly.type
_entity_poly.pdbx_seq_one_letter_code
_entity_poly.pdbx_strand_id
1 'polypeptide(L)'
;MSERTFELTPRKLAIGTIMTVTGAVLWGVNGTVSKILMDSYRVDPTWVACVREIVAGLLFLACAGVATPKLLGGMLRERKNYPMLVIVALSSVLVIQVGYLQAIHWTNAGTATVLQSLSLLFVLLYVCVHGRRLPTVIETIGVILAVIGTVLIATGGNLSSISLPLPGLAWGLANALGNAAMAIIPLALIARWGAFSVNGVAFLISGFVLVPFVRPWAHMPQLDARGWLMLGFLVVIGTFAACGLYMG
;
A
#
# COMPACT_ATOMS: atom_id res chain seq x y z
N MET A 1 18.02 -7.30 -30.37
CA MET A 1 17.08 -6.45 -29.64
C MET A 1 17.91 -5.44 -28.86
N SER A 2 17.88 -4.17 -29.30
CA SER A 2 18.71 -3.10 -28.73
C SER A 2 18.28 -2.82 -27.30
N GLU A 3 19.19 -3.05 -26.34
CA GLU A 3 19.07 -2.52 -24.98
C GLU A 3 19.05 -0.99 -25.09
N ARG A 4 17.88 -0.40 -24.96
CA ARG A 4 17.78 1.02 -24.66
C ARG A 4 18.25 1.20 -23.23
N THR A 5 19.55 1.45 -23.04
CA THR A 5 20.08 2.06 -21.83
C THR A 5 19.33 3.38 -21.63
N PHE A 6 18.44 3.38 -20.64
CA PHE A 6 17.71 4.58 -20.22
C PHE A 6 18.74 5.48 -19.53
N GLU A 7 19.42 6.34 -20.28
CA GLU A 7 20.27 7.37 -19.70
C GLU A 7 19.38 8.36 -18.94
N LEU A 8 19.27 8.11 -17.61
CA LEU A 8 18.61 9.02 -16.71
C LEU A 8 19.46 10.30 -16.63
N THR A 9 19.02 11.37 -17.29
CA THR A 9 19.63 12.67 -17.09
C THR A 9 19.54 13.07 -15.61
N PRO A 10 20.55 13.75 -15.04
CA PRO A 10 20.55 14.17 -13.63
C PRO A 10 19.27 14.89 -13.21
N ARG A 11 18.67 15.66 -14.12
CA ARG A 11 17.39 16.36 -13.90
C ARG A 11 16.21 15.39 -13.74
N LYS A 12 16.13 14.35 -14.56
CA LYS A 12 15.06 13.32 -14.45
C LYS A 12 15.20 12.53 -13.15
N LEU A 13 16.43 12.20 -12.78
CA LEU A 13 16.72 11.51 -11.53
C LEU A 13 16.29 12.36 -10.31
N ALA A 14 16.64 13.66 -10.31
CA ALA A 14 16.26 14.58 -9.24
C ALA A 14 14.72 14.71 -9.13
N ILE A 15 14.02 14.86 -10.26
CA ILE A 15 12.55 14.95 -10.27
C ILE A 15 11.94 13.66 -9.73
N GLY A 16 12.36 12.47 -10.19
CA GLY A 16 11.86 11.19 -9.70
C GLY A 16 12.11 11.01 -8.21
N THR A 17 13.28 11.40 -7.71
CA THR A 17 13.60 11.37 -6.27
C THR A 17 12.67 12.28 -5.48
N ILE A 18 12.45 13.53 -5.93
CA ILE A 18 11.53 14.46 -5.27
C ILE A 18 10.10 13.91 -5.24
N MET A 19 9.61 13.36 -6.36
CA MET A 19 8.28 12.74 -6.45
C MET A 19 8.14 11.57 -5.46
N THR A 20 9.13 10.67 -5.43
CA THR A 20 9.13 9.53 -4.51
C THR A 20 9.15 9.96 -3.04
N VAL A 21 10.01 10.91 -2.69
CA VAL A 21 10.09 11.46 -1.32
C VAL A 21 8.77 12.14 -0.93
N THR A 22 8.20 12.94 -1.84
CA THR A 22 6.90 13.59 -1.59
C THR A 22 5.79 12.57 -1.37
N GLY A 23 5.73 11.52 -2.21
CA GLY A 23 4.78 10.42 -2.03
C GLY A 23 4.94 9.71 -0.69
N ALA A 24 6.18 9.44 -0.26
CA ALA A 24 6.46 8.82 1.05
C ALA A 24 6.04 9.71 2.23
N VAL A 25 6.28 11.02 2.15
CA VAL A 25 5.82 12.00 3.17
C VAL A 25 4.28 12.01 3.24
N LEU A 26 3.60 12.03 2.10
CA LEU A 26 2.14 11.99 2.05
C LEU A 26 1.59 10.70 2.69
N TRP A 27 2.24 9.56 2.50
CA TRP A 27 1.86 8.31 3.17
C TRP A 27 2.06 8.37 4.69
N GLY A 28 3.14 8.99 5.17
CA GLY A 28 3.35 9.20 6.60
C GLY A 28 2.24 10.06 7.24
N VAL A 29 1.90 11.18 6.60
CA VAL A 29 0.80 12.06 7.01
C VAL A 29 -0.54 11.31 6.95
N ASN A 30 -0.77 10.52 5.90
CA ASN A 30 -1.97 9.71 5.72
C ASN A 30 -2.20 8.76 6.92
N GLY A 31 -1.15 8.09 7.40
CA GLY A 31 -1.23 7.22 8.58
C GLY A 31 -1.69 7.97 9.83
N THR A 32 -1.12 9.16 10.07
CA THR A 32 -1.49 10.01 11.21
C THR A 32 -2.93 10.51 11.12
N VAL A 33 -3.36 10.99 9.94
CA VAL A 33 -4.74 11.45 9.72
C VAL A 33 -5.72 10.28 9.85
N SER A 34 -5.36 9.07 9.38
CA SER A 34 -6.17 7.86 9.58
C SER A 34 -6.38 7.57 11.07
N LYS A 35 -5.32 7.65 11.88
CA LYS A 35 -5.43 7.42 13.34
C LYS A 35 -6.37 8.44 13.98
N ILE A 36 -6.20 9.73 13.67
CA ILE A 36 -7.04 10.79 14.20
C ILE A 36 -8.51 10.58 13.78
N LEU A 37 -8.77 10.24 12.52
CA LEU A 37 -10.14 9.97 12.04
C LEU A 37 -10.78 8.80 12.80
N MET A 38 -10.06 7.69 12.95
CA MET A 38 -10.57 6.50 13.64
C MET A 38 -10.81 6.76 15.13
N ASP A 39 -9.91 7.45 15.80
CA ASP A 39 -10.02 7.71 17.25
C ASP A 39 -11.08 8.79 17.56
N SER A 40 -11.11 9.89 16.81
CA SER A 40 -12.01 11.03 17.08
C SER A 40 -13.46 10.73 16.73
N TYR A 41 -13.69 9.99 15.64
CA TYR A 41 -15.03 9.69 15.13
C TYR A 41 -15.44 8.23 15.32
N ARG A 42 -14.59 7.41 15.95
CA ARG A 42 -14.81 5.96 16.17
C ARG A 42 -15.17 5.22 14.87
N VAL A 43 -14.53 5.59 13.78
CA VAL A 43 -14.75 4.99 12.47
C VAL A 43 -14.06 3.62 12.41
N ASP A 44 -14.77 2.63 11.94
CA ASP A 44 -14.21 1.29 11.73
C ASP A 44 -13.10 1.31 10.67
N PRO A 45 -11.92 0.75 10.95
CA PRO A 45 -10.79 0.71 10.01
C PRO A 45 -11.13 0.05 8.67
N THR A 46 -11.95 -1.00 8.70
CA THR A 46 -12.34 -1.75 7.51
C THR A 46 -13.32 -0.94 6.65
N TRP A 47 -14.18 -0.13 7.31
CA TRP A 47 -15.04 0.83 6.62
C TRP A 47 -14.21 1.87 5.86
N VAL A 48 -13.19 2.44 6.51
CA VAL A 48 -12.27 3.40 5.87
C VAL A 48 -11.54 2.74 4.70
N ALA A 49 -11.07 1.49 4.87
CA ALA A 49 -10.43 0.74 3.79
C ALA A 49 -11.37 0.58 2.59
N CYS A 50 -12.59 0.10 2.81
CA CYS A 50 -13.60 -0.14 1.77
C CYS A 50 -13.89 1.13 0.94
N VAL A 51 -14.22 2.24 1.62
CA VAL A 51 -14.52 3.51 0.95
C VAL A 51 -13.30 4.04 0.20
N ARG A 52 -12.14 3.99 0.84
CA ARG A 52 -10.88 4.46 0.25
C ARG A 52 -10.51 3.67 -1.00
N GLU A 53 -10.66 2.36 -0.98
CA GLU A 53 -10.35 1.50 -2.12
C GLU A 53 -11.28 1.75 -3.30
N ILE A 54 -12.59 1.86 -3.05
CA ILE A 54 -13.55 2.12 -4.12
C ILE A 54 -13.28 3.48 -4.76
N VAL A 55 -13.16 4.55 -3.95
CA VAL A 55 -12.99 5.90 -4.50
C VAL A 55 -11.61 6.06 -5.16
N ALA A 56 -10.54 5.57 -4.55
CA ALA A 56 -9.22 5.62 -5.17
C ALA A 56 -9.16 4.78 -6.46
N GLY A 57 -9.79 3.61 -6.47
CA GLY A 57 -9.90 2.76 -7.66
C GLY A 57 -10.60 3.48 -8.82
N LEU A 58 -11.70 4.18 -8.55
CA LEU A 58 -12.40 5.01 -9.54
C LEU A 58 -11.51 6.16 -10.05
N LEU A 59 -10.78 6.84 -9.18
CA LEU A 59 -9.85 7.91 -9.55
C LEU A 59 -8.71 7.37 -10.43
N PHE A 60 -8.12 6.22 -10.08
CA PHE A 60 -7.09 5.58 -10.90
C PHE A 60 -7.62 5.20 -12.28
N LEU A 61 -8.82 4.63 -12.36
CA LEU A 61 -9.43 4.28 -13.65
C LEU A 61 -9.81 5.50 -14.48
N ALA A 62 -10.31 6.57 -13.85
CA ALA A 62 -10.56 7.83 -14.53
C ALA A 62 -9.27 8.40 -15.14
N CYS A 63 -8.19 8.42 -14.35
CA CYS A 63 -6.88 8.84 -14.84
C CYS A 63 -6.35 7.95 -15.98
N ALA A 64 -6.45 6.63 -15.84
CA ALA A 64 -6.06 5.69 -16.88
C ALA A 64 -6.91 5.87 -18.17
N GLY A 65 -8.21 6.13 -18.01
CA GLY A 65 -9.13 6.38 -19.12
C GLY A 65 -8.81 7.65 -19.90
N VAL A 66 -8.29 8.67 -19.23
CA VAL A 66 -7.89 9.93 -19.88
C VAL A 66 -6.46 9.84 -20.43
N ALA A 67 -5.51 9.39 -19.60
CA ALA A 67 -4.09 9.40 -19.94
C ALA A 67 -3.67 8.25 -20.88
N THR A 68 -4.23 7.05 -20.66
CA THR A 68 -3.81 5.82 -21.35
C THR A 68 -5.00 4.92 -21.74
N PRO A 69 -6.01 5.44 -22.47
CA PRO A 69 -7.24 4.70 -22.76
C PRO A 69 -7.02 3.40 -23.53
N LYS A 70 -6.00 3.36 -24.39
CA LYS A 70 -5.64 2.16 -25.17
C LYS A 70 -5.10 1.05 -24.27
N LEU A 71 -4.29 1.38 -23.26
CA LEU A 71 -3.74 0.41 -22.31
C LEU A 71 -4.86 -0.16 -21.44
N LEU A 72 -5.70 0.70 -20.87
CA LEU A 72 -6.85 0.28 -20.07
C LEU A 72 -7.81 -0.62 -20.88
N GLY A 73 -8.22 -0.17 -22.08
CA GLY A 73 -9.10 -0.96 -22.94
C GLY A 73 -8.49 -2.29 -23.37
N GLY A 74 -7.20 -2.33 -23.67
CA GLY A 74 -6.46 -3.55 -23.98
C GLY A 74 -6.42 -4.54 -22.80
N MET A 75 -6.11 -4.03 -21.59
CA MET A 75 -6.09 -4.84 -20.38
C MET A 75 -7.45 -5.48 -20.10
N LEU A 76 -8.54 -4.71 -20.22
CA LEU A 76 -9.90 -5.20 -19.95
C LEU A 76 -10.43 -6.15 -21.02
N ARG A 77 -9.93 -6.10 -22.26
CA ARG A 77 -10.31 -7.05 -23.34
C ARG A 77 -9.61 -8.38 -23.19
N GLU A 78 -8.43 -8.42 -22.60
CA GLU A 78 -7.62 -9.63 -22.49
C GLU A 78 -7.98 -10.42 -21.21
N ARG A 79 -8.90 -11.36 -21.33
CA ARG A 79 -9.41 -12.18 -20.19
C ARG A 79 -8.31 -12.91 -19.41
N LYS A 80 -7.16 -13.16 -20.02
CA LYS A 80 -5.99 -13.79 -19.38
C LYS A 80 -5.45 -12.98 -18.20
N ASN A 81 -5.72 -11.66 -18.17
CA ASN A 81 -5.26 -10.79 -17.08
C ASN A 81 -6.12 -10.92 -15.81
N TYR A 82 -7.37 -11.37 -15.91
CA TYR A 82 -8.32 -11.37 -14.80
C TYR A 82 -7.87 -12.17 -13.58
N PRO A 83 -7.39 -13.43 -13.72
CA PRO A 83 -6.91 -14.16 -12.56
C PRO A 83 -5.78 -13.45 -11.82
N MET A 84 -4.83 -12.88 -12.56
CA MET A 84 -3.71 -12.14 -11.96
C MET A 84 -4.18 -10.84 -11.30
N LEU A 85 -5.13 -10.12 -11.90
CA LEU A 85 -5.74 -8.92 -11.30
C LEU A 85 -6.45 -9.25 -9.98
N VAL A 86 -7.17 -10.37 -9.93
CA VAL A 86 -7.81 -10.85 -8.69
C VAL A 86 -6.76 -11.24 -7.65
N ILE A 87 -5.69 -11.94 -8.04
CA ILE A 87 -4.58 -12.27 -7.14
C ILE A 87 -3.96 -10.97 -6.58
N VAL A 88 -3.62 -10.00 -7.40
CA VAL A 88 -3.08 -8.71 -6.97
C VAL A 88 -4.05 -7.99 -6.03
N ALA A 89 -5.34 -7.94 -6.36
CA ALA A 89 -6.35 -7.30 -5.54
C ALA A 89 -6.43 -7.93 -4.14
N LEU A 90 -6.48 -9.25 -4.05
CA LEU A 90 -6.71 -9.96 -2.80
C LEU A 90 -5.46 -10.17 -1.97
N SER A 91 -4.32 -10.55 -2.60
CA SER A 91 -3.09 -10.84 -1.88
C SER A 91 -2.25 -9.59 -1.55
N SER A 92 -2.45 -8.51 -2.29
CA SER A 92 -1.69 -7.26 -2.13
C SER A 92 -2.59 -6.14 -1.65
N VAL A 93 -3.46 -5.57 -2.49
CA VAL A 93 -4.21 -4.35 -2.18
C VAL A 93 -5.07 -4.53 -0.93
N LEU A 94 -5.91 -5.56 -0.87
CA LEU A 94 -6.78 -5.83 0.28
C LEU A 94 -5.97 -5.99 1.57
N VAL A 95 -4.94 -6.82 1.53
CA VAL A 95 -4.10 -7.11 2.71
C VAL A 95 -3.34 -5.86 3.16
N ILE A 96 -2.83 -5.06 2.24
CA ILE A 96 -2.16 -3.79 2.56
C ILE A 96 -3.14 -2.83 3.23
N GLN A 97 -4.27 -2.58 2.61
CA GLN A 97 -5.17 -1.51 3.02
C GLN A 97 -5.87 -1.81 4.34
N VAL A 98 -6.41 -3.01 4.47
CA VAL A 98 -7.03 -3.47 5.73
C VAL A 98 -5.96 -3.66 6.80
N GLY A 99 -4.88 -4.35 6.49
CA GLY A 99 -3.80 -4.64 7.43
C GLY A 99 -3.15 -3.38 8.01
N TYR A 100 -2.90 -2.37 7.17
CA TYR A 100 -2.31 -1.10 7.63
C TYR A 100 -3.24 -0.34 8.57
N LEU A 101 -4.51 -0.18 8.20
CA LEU A 101 -5.49 0.53 9.04
C LEU A 101 -5.78 -0.21 10.34
N GLN A 102 -5.88 -1.53 10.30
CA GLN A 102 -6.02 -2.34 11.50
C GLN A 102 -4.77 -2.26 12.39
N ALA A 103 -3.56 -2.30 11.83
CA ALA A 103 -2.33 -2.11 12.59
C ALA A 103 -2.30 -0.72 13.26
N ILE A 104 -2.69 0.35 12.55
CA ILE A 104 -2.82 1.70 13.12
C ILE A 104 -3.87 1.74 14.23
N HIS A 105 -5.01 1.09 14.04
CA HIS A 105 -6.09 1.05 15.02
C HIS A 105 -5.60 0.47 16.36
N TRP A 106 -4.97 -0.69 16.32
CA TRP A 106 -4.48 -1.39 17.50
C TRP A 106 -3.19 -0.80 18.10
N THR A 107 -2.47 0.02 17.34
CA THR A 107 -1.20 0.61 17.78
C THR A 107 -1.22 2.13 17.50
N ASN A 108 -0.35 2.55 16.60
CA ASN A 108 -0.27 3.92 16.08
C ASN A 108 0.37 3.93 14.68
N ALA A 109 0.30 5.06 13.99
CA ALA A 109 0.81 5.20 12.63
C ALA A 109 2.31 4.90 12.51
N GLY A 110 3.12 5.33 13.49
CA GLY A 110 4.57 5.08 13.51
C GLY A 110 4.89 3.59 13.60
N THR A 111 4.27 2.89 14.57
CA THR A 111 4.43 1.43 14.76
C THR A 111 3.99 0.66 13.53
N ALA A 112 2.82 0.97 12.96
CA ALA A 112 2.31 0.33 11.77
C ALA A 112 3.27 0.49 10.57
N THR A 113 3.86 1.68 10.41
CA THR A 113 4.83 1.97 9.34
C THR A 113 6.14 1.22 9.53
N VAL A 114 6.62 1.07 10.77
CA VAL A 114 7.83 0.27 11.03
C VAL A 114 7.56 -1.21 10.79
N LEU A 115 6.42 -1.76 11.22
CA LEU A 115 6.04 -3.13 10.92
C LEU A 115 5.92 -3.35 9.39
N GLN A 116 5.37 -2.38 8.66
CA GLN A 116 5.31 -2.42 7.20
C GLN A 116 6.69 -2.52 6.55
N SER A 117 7.73 -1.89 7.12
CA SER A 117 9.09 -1.94 6.55
C SER A 117 9.69 -3.35 6.55
N LEU A 118 9.15 -4.28 7.34
CA LEU A 118 9.51 -5.70 7.25
C LEU A 118 9.18 -6.33 5.89
N SER A 119 8.39 -5.67 5.05
CA SER A 119 8.17 -6.09 3.67
C SER A 119 9.48 -6.24 2.89
N LEU A 120 10.47 -5.41 3.18
CA LEU A 120 11.80 -5.51 2.57
C LEU A 120 12.49 -6.84 2.87
N LEU A 121 12.29 -7.38 4.09
CA LEU A 121 12.79 -8.70 4.46
C LEU A 121 12.14 -9.79 3.60
N PHE A 122 10.81 -9.74 3.43
CA PHE A 122 10.09 -10.73 2.62
C PHE A 122 10.47 -10.64 1.14
N VAL A 123 10.64 -9.41 0.59
CA VAL A 123 11.11 -9.20 -0.77
C VAL A 123 12.54 -9.75 -0.94
N LEU A 124 13.43 -9.46 -0.01
CA LEU A 124 14.81 -9.97 -0.07
C LEU A 124 14.84 -11.50 -0.02
N LEU A 125 14.07 -12.11 0.88
CA LEU A 125 13.95 -13.56 0.97
C LEU A 125 13.49 -14.16 -0.36
N TYR A 126 12.45 -13.58 -0.97
CA TYR A 126 11.95 -14.01 -2.27
C TYR A 126 13.04 -13.91 -3.35
N VAL A 127 13.73 -12.76 -3.43
CA VAL A 127 14.77 -12.52 -4.44
C VAL A 127 15.96 -13.48 -4.26
N CYS A 128 16.36 -13.74 -3.01
CA CYS A 128 17.45 -14.69 -2.73
C CYS A 128 17.08 -16.13 -3.08
N VAL A 129 15.86 -16.56 -2.70
CA VAL A 129 15.39 -17.92 -2.99
C VAL A 129 15.17 -18.12 -4.50
N HIS A 130 14.48 -17.18 -5.15
CA HIS A 130 14.19 -17.28 -6.59
C HIS A 130 15.45 -17.11 -7.44
N GLY A 131 16.33 -16.19 -7.07
CA GLY A 131 17.61 -15.94 -7.73
C GLY A 131 18.71 -16.95 -7.36
N ARG A 132 18.44 -17.90 -6.45
CA ARG A 132 19.43 -18.88 -5.93
C ARG A 132 20.73 -18.19 -5.51
N ARG A 133 20.63 -17.01 -4.88
CA ARG A 133 21.77 -16.24 -4.39
C ARG A 133 21.66 -16.00 -2.88
N LEU A 134 22.80 -15.82 -2.25
CA LEU A 134 22.85 -15.34 -0.85
C LEU A 134 22.67 -13.81 -0.83
N PRO A 135 22.13 -13.27 0.29
CA PRO A 135 22.05 -11.84 0.46
C PRO A 135 23.44 -11.23 0.52
N THR A 136 23.61 -10.05 -0.01
CA THR A 136 24.85 -9.27 0.10
C THR A 136 25.04 -8.78 1.53
N VAL A 137 26.26 -8.38 1.88
CA VAL A 137 26.57 -7.84 3.23
C VAL A 137 25.69 -6.64 3.58
N ILE A 138 25.46 -5.74 2.61
CA ILE A 138 24.63 -4.55 2.80
C ILE A 138 23.17 -4.94 3.04
N GLU A 139 22.64 -5.89 2.26
CA GLU A 139 21.28 -6.42 2.43
C GLU A 139 21.13 -7.09 3.81
N THR A 140 22.13 -7.85 4.25
CA THR A 140 22.13 -8.50 5.56
C THR A 140 22.13 -7.50 6.71
N ILE A 141 22.96 -6.46 6.63
CA ILE A 141 22.99 -5.39 7.62
C ILE A 141 21.63 -4.68 7.67
N GLY A 142 21.05 -4.35 6.52
CA GLY A 142 19.73 -3.70 6.45
C GLY A 142 18.64 -4.54 7.11
N VAL A 143 18.62 -5.86 6.88
CA VAL A 143 17.68 -6.79 7.52
C VAL A 143 17.87 -6.82 9.03
N ILE A 144 19.11 -6.95 9.52
CA ILE A 144 19.41 -6.98 10.95
C ILE A 144 18.90 -5.68 11.61
N LEU A 145 19.19 -4.53 11.03
CA LEU A 145 18.72 -3.23 11.54
C LEU A 145 17.19 -3.12 11.56
N ALA A 146 16.52 -3.61 10.51
CA ALA A 146 15.05 -3.60 10.43
C ALA A 146 14.44 -4.51 11.52
N VAL A 147 14.99 -5.70 11.74
CA VAL A 147 14.54 -6.62 12.79
C VAL A 147 14.78 -6.03 14.17
N ILE A 148 15.96 -5.47 14.44
CA ILE A 148 16.28 -4.81 15.71
C ILE A 148 15.29 -3.65 15.95
N GLY A 149 15.08 -2.78 14.98
CA GLY A 149 14.13 -1.67 15.09
C GLY A 149 12.71 -2.16 15.39
N THR A 150 12.28 -3.23 14.73
CA THR A 150 10.97 -3.85 14.98
C THR A 150 10.86 -4.42 16.39
N VAL A 151 11.89 -5.12 16.86
CA VAL A 151 11.94 -5.68 18.24
C VAL A 151 11.90 -4.56 19.28
N LEU A 152 12.68 -3.51 19.10
CA LEU A 152 12.69 -2.35 20.00
C LEU A 152 11.31 -1.69 20.10
N ILE A 153 10.60 -1.54 18.98
CA ILE A 153 9.24 -1.00 18.97
C ILE A 153 8.24 -1.98 19.59
N ALA A 154 8.35 -3.27 19.27
CA ALA A 154 7.45 -4.30 19.79
C ALA A 154 7.54 -4.45 21.30
N THR A 155 8.72 -4.24 21.87
CA THR A 155 9.01 -4.39 23.31
C THR A 155 8.97 -3.07 24.08
N GLY A 156 8.87 -1.93 23.38
CA GLY A 156 9.02 -0.60 24.02
C GLY A 156 10.39 -0.41 24.67
N GLY A 157 11.42 -1.13 24.20
CA GLY A 157 12.77 -1.15 24.76
C GLY A 157 12.99 -2.14 25.93
N ASN A 158 11.93 -2.79 26.43
CA ASN A 158 12.03 -3.81 27.46
C ASN A 158 11.86 -5.21 26.86
N LEU A 159 12.95 -5.90 26.59
CA LEU A 159 12.99 -7.21 25.95
C LEU A 159 12.26 -8.33 26.72
N SER A 160 11.91 -8.10 27.99
CA SER A 160 11.20 -9.08 28.82
C SER A 160 9.68 -9.05 28.64
N SER A 161 9.15 -8.07 27.90
CA SER A 161 7.71 -7.91 27.70
C SER A 161 7.40 -7.44 26.28
N ILE A 162 6.35 -7.99 25.69
CA ILE A 162 5.79 -7.46 24.43
C ILE A 162 4.82 -6.37 24.81
N SER A 163 5.12 -5.12 24.46
CA SER A 163 4.28 -3.96 24.75
C SER A 163 3.21 -3.73 23.68
N LEU A 164 3.36 -4.33 22.49
CA LEU A 164 2.38 -4.22 21.42
C LEU A 164 1.23 -5.22 21.61
N PRO A 165 -0.03 -4.78 21.37
CA PRO A 165 -1.16 -5.69 21.30
C PRO A 165 -0.94 -6.74 20.19
N LEU A 166 -1.19 -8.01 20.50
CA LEU A 166 -1.05 -9.11 19.54
C LEU A 166 -1.81 -8.89 18.22
N PRO A 167 -3.05 -8.38 18.22
CA PRO A 167 -3.75 -8.03 16.97
C PRO A 167 -2.99 -7.00 16.14
N GLY A 168 -2.41 -5.97 16.76
CA GLY A 168 -1.64 -4.95 16.08
C GLY A 168 -0.40 -5.51 15.39
N LEU A 169 0.32 -6.42 16.06
CA LEU A 169 1.46 -7.12 15.48
C LEU A 169 1.04 -8.01 14.31
N ALA A 170 -0.03 -8.81 14.48
CA ALA A 170 -0.53 -9.70 13.43
C ALA A 170 -0.95 -8.93 12.17
N TRP A 171 -1.71 -7.85 12.32
CA TRP A 171 -2.11 -7.01 11.19
C TRP A 171 -0.93 -6.27 10.55
N GLY A 172 0.05 -5.83 11.34
CA GLY A 172 1.28 -5.22 10.83
C GLY A 172 2.12 -6.19 9.99
N LEU A 173 2.24 -7.45 10.43
CA LEU A 173 2.92 -8.50 9.66
C LEU A 173 2.15 -8.87 8.39
N ALA A 174 0.82 -8.99 8.47
CA ALA A 174 -0.03 -9.20 7.29
C ALA A 174 0.16 -8.06 6.28
N ASN A 175 0.15 -6.81 6.74
CA ASN A 175 0.45 -5.64 5.90
C ASN A 175 1.83 -5.73 5.24
N ALA A 176 2.86 -6.13 5.97
CA ALA A 176 4.21 -6.31 5.43
C ALA A 176 4.26 -7.38 4.32
N LEU A 177 3.56 -8.50 4.51
CA LEU A 177 3.42 -9.55 3.49
C LEU A 177 2.68 -9.03 2.24
N GLY A 178 1.58 -8.30 2.43
CA GLY A 178 0.84 -7.65 1.34
C GLY A 178 1.71 -6.69 0.53
N ASN A 179 2.53 -5.86 1.21
CA ASN A 179 3.47 -4.95 0.56
C ASN A 179 4.56 -5.71 -0.22
N ALA A 180 5.09 -6.80 0.32
CA ALA A 180 6.04 -7.65 -0.40
C ALA A 180 5.39 -8.28 -1.65
N ALA A 181 4.15 -8.77 -1.54
CA ALA A 181 3.38 -9.29 -2.66
C ALA A 181 3.16 -8.21 -3.73
N MET A 182 2.82 -6.98 -3.33
CA MET A 182 2.65 -5.84 -4.24
C MET A 182 3.93 -5.44 -4.98
N ALA A 183 5.07 -5.61 -4.34
CA ALA A 183 6.37 -5.35 -4.97
C ALA A 183 6.78 -6.41 -6.01
N ILE A 184 6.18 -7.59 -5.98
CA ILE A 184 6.60 -8.74 -6.81
C ILE A 184 5.55 -9.11 -7.85
N ILE A 185 4.31 -9.33 -7.41
CA ILE A 185 3.26 -9.98 -8.22
C ILE A 185 2.82 -9.11 -9.40
N PRO A 186 2.52 -7.81 -9.26
CA PRO A 186 1.96 -7.01 -10.34
C PRO A 186 2.98 -6.50 -11.36
N LEU A 187 4.28 -6.71 -11.17
CA LEU A 187 5.33 -6.11 -12.00
C LEU A 187 5.12 -6.31 -13.50
N ALA A 188 4.82 -7.55 -13.91
CA ALA A 188 4.60 -7.87 -15.32
C ALA A 188 3.33 -7.20 -15.88
N LEU A 189 2.27 -7.10 -15.09
CA LEU A 189 1.03 -6.41 -15.46
C LEU A 189 1.25 -4.90 -15.56
N ILE A 190 1.92 -4.30 -14.57
CA ILE A 190 2.22 -2.88 -14.54
C ILE A 190 3.12 -2.48 -15.72
N ALA A 191 4.16 -3.27 -16.02
CA ALA A 191 5.04 -3.04 -17.16
C ALA A 191 4.28 -3.07 -18.50
N ARG A 192 3.25 -3.91 -18.62
CA ARG A 192 2.48 -4.05 -19.86
C ARG A 192 1.31 -3.06 -19.95
N TRP A 193 0.59 -2.82 -18.88
CA TRP A 193 -0.70 -2.11 -18.89
C TRP A 193 -0.69 -0.78 -18.12
N GLY A 194 0.44 -0.42 -17.51
CA GLY A 194 0.60 0.79 -16.73
C GLY A 194 0.03 0.68 -15.31
N ALA A 195 0.66 1.40 -14.38
CA ALA A 195 0.31 1.35 -12.96
C ALA A 195 -1.13 1.80 -12.66
N PHE A 196 -1.59 2.88 -13.32
CA PHE A 196 -2.94 3.40 -13.10
C PHE A 196 -4.04 2.41 -13.49
N SER A 197 -3.89 1.71 -14.62
CA SER A 197 -4.86 0.70 -15.07
C SER A 197 -4.91 -0.48 -14.12
N VAL A 198 -3.76 -1.04 -13.76
CA VAL A 198 -3.65 -2.23 -12.89
C VAL A 198 -4.15 -1.91 -11.49
N ASN A 199 -3.66 -0.82 -10.89
CA ASN A 199 -4.08 -0.42 -9.55
C ASN A 199 -5.56 -0.04 -9.50
N GLY A 200 -6.07 0.68 -10.50
CA GLY A 200 -7.48 1.04 -10.54
C GLY A 200 -8.40 -0.17 -10.48
N VAL A 201 -8.14 -1.20 -11.29
CA VAL A 201 -8.94 -2.43 -11.27
C VAL A 201 -8.71 -3.21 -9.97
N ALA A 202 -7.46 -3.33 -9.50
CA ALA A 202 -7.16 -4.07 -8.26
C ALA A 202 -7.81 -3.42 -7.03
N PHE A 203 -7.76 -2.10 -6.91
CA PHE A 203 -8.42 -1.34 -5.84
C PHE A 203 -9.95 -1.52 -5.88
N LEU A 204 -10.58 -1.48 -7.06
CA LEU A 204 -12.02 -1.71 -7.17
C LEU A 204 -12.39 -3.14 -6.79
N ILE A 205 -11.67 -4.16 -7.26
CA ILE A 205 -11.94 -5.55 -6.88
C ILE A 205 -11.83 -5.70 -5.36
N SER A 206 -10.76 -5.19 -4.76
CA SER A 206 -10.54 -5.24 -3.32
C SER A 206 -11.65 -4.54 -2.54
N GLY A 207 -11.99 -3.32 -2.91
CA GLY A 207 -13.07 -2.55 -2.29
C GLY A 207 -14.43 -3.25 -2.40
N PHE A 208 -14.77 -3.78 -3.58
CA PHE A 208 -16.03 -4.52 -3.77
C PHE A 208 -16.09 -5.83 -2.96
N VAL A 209 -14.96 -6.49 -2.75
CA VAL A 209 -14.90 -7.67 -1.86
C VAL A 209 -15.23 -7.29 -0.41
N LEU A 210 -14.87 -6.08 0.03
CA LEU A 210 -15.20 -5.60 1.38
C LEU A 210 -16.66 -5.19 1.54
N VAL A 211 -17.35 -4.76 0.47
CA VAL A 211 -18.72 -4.24 0.52
C VAL A 211 -19.71 -5.14 1.26
N PRO A 212 -19.81 -6.46 0.99
CA PRO A 212 -20.79 -7.32 1.69
C PRO A 212 -20.53 -7.47 3.19
N PHE A 213 -19.28 -7.34 3.62
CA PHE A 213 -18.88 -7.44 5.03
C PHE A 213 -19.09 -6.13 5.78
N VAL A 214 -18.69 -5.02 5.16
CA VAL A 214 -18.71 -3.68 5.77
C VAL A 214 -20.07 -3.02 5.68
N ARG A 215 -20.82 -3.25 4.60
CA ARG A 215 -22.09 -2.58 4.29
C ARG A 215 -22.00 -1.06 4.51
N PRO A 216 -21.17 -0.35 3.76
CA PRO A 216 -20.78 1.03 4.06
C PRO A 216 -21.96 2.00 4.17
N TRP A 217 -23.08 1.72 3.51
CA TRP A 217 -24.32 2.49 3.61
C TRP A 217 -25.11 2.25 4.90
N ALA A 218 -24.98 1.06 5.52
CA ALA A 218 -25.71 0.72 6.74
C ALA A 218 -24.99 1.20 8.01
N HIS A 219 -23.66 1.30 7.95
CA HIS A 219 -22.81 1.70 9.07
C HIS A 219 -22.05 2.99 8.76
N MET A 220 -22.75 3.99 8.21
CA MET A 220 -22.14 5.25 7.86
C MET A 220 -21.76 6.03 9.13
N PRO A 221 -20.46 6.41 9.30
CA PRO A 221 -20.04 7.14 10.48
C PRO A 221 -20.63 8.55 10.45
N GLN A 222 -20.93 9.09 11.64
CA GLN A 222 -21.36 10.47 11.78
C GLN A 222 -20.13 11.38 11.75
N LEU A 223 -19.85 11.92 10.57
CA LEU A 223 -18.73 12.84 10.33
C LEU A 223 -19.26 14.27 10.21
N ASP A 224 -18.60 15.19 10.89
CA ASP A 224 -18.75 16.61 10.64
C ASP A 224 -17.94 17.06 9.40
N ALA A 225 -17.95 18.34 9.08
CA ALA A 225 -17.20 18.87 7.94
C ALA A 225 -15.70 18.55 8.03
N ARG A 226 -15.12 18.54 9.22
CA ARG A 226 -13.72 18.20 9.44
C ARG A 226 -13.45 16.72 9.18
N GLY A 227 -14.32 15.84 9.66
CA GLY A 227 -14.22 14.39 9.40
C GLY A 227 -14.30 14.06 7.92
N TRP A 228 -15.21 14.69 7.16
CA TRP A 228 -15.30 14.54 5.71
C TRP A 228 -14.07 15.07 4.98
N LEU A 229 -13.51 16.20 5.40
CA LEU A 229 -12.25 16.72 4.85
C LEU A 229 -11.08 15.77 5.12
N MET A 230 -10.99 15.20 6.32
CA MET A 230 -9.98 14.17 6.64
C MET A 230 -10.13 12.95 5.74
N LEU A 231 -11.33 12.43 5.59
CA LEU A 231 -11.60 11.29 4.70
C LEU A 231 -11.25 11.62 3.24
N GLY A 232 -11.62 12.79 2.75
CA GLY A 232 -11.25 13.27 1.42
C GLY A 232 -9.73 13.35 1.24
N PHE A 233 -9.01 13.87 2.24
CA PHE A 233 -7.55 13.90 2.26
C PHE A 233 -6.96 12.48 2.18
N LEU A 234 -7.47 11.55 2.98
CA LEU A 234 -7.00 10.15 2.99
C LEU A 234 -7.13 9.48 1.62
N VAL A 235 -8.25 9.72 0.94
CA VAL A 235 -8.53 9.10 -0.36
C VAL A 235 -7.76 9.78 -1.48
N VAL A 236 -7.89 11.10 -1.61
CA VAL A 236 -7.37 11.82 -2.77
C VAL A 236 -5.87 12.06 -2.65
N ILE A 237 -5.42 12.58 -1.52
CA ILE A 237 -4.01 12.97 -1.34
C ILE A 237 -3.20 11.79 -0.81
N GLY A 238 -3.65 11.18 0.27
CA GLY A 238 -2.93 10.13 0.98
C GLY A 238 -2.92 8.77 0.26
N THR A 239 -3.82 8.55 -0.70
CA THR A 239 -3.85 7.29 -1.46
C THR A 239 -3.60 7.53 -2.94
N PHE A 240 -4.50 8.23 -3.62
CA PHE A 240 -4.41 8.41 -5.07
C PHE A 240 -3.18 9.22 -5.49
N ALA A 241 -3.00 10.44 -4.97
CA ALA A 241 -1.88 11.29 -5.35
C ALA A 241 -0.53 10.72 -4.87
N ALA A 242 -0.48 10.19 -3.64
CA ALA A 242 0.74 9.58 -3.10
C ALA A 242 1.19 8.37 -3.93
N CYS A 243 0.27 7.46 -4.29
CA CYS A 243 0.57 6.35 -5.18
C CYS A 243 0.97 6.82 -6.59
N GLY A 244 0.29 7.82 -7.14
CA GLY A 244 0.62 8.40 -8.44
C GLY A 244 2.04 8.98 -8.48
N LEU A 245 2.44 9.71 -7.45
CA LEU A 245 3.79 10.28 -7.32
C LEU A 245 4.87 9.23 -7.09
N TYR A 246 4.53 8.15 -6.37
CA TYR A 246 5.49 7.08 -6.09
C TYR A 246 5.75 6.17 -7.30
N MET A 247 4.76 5.99 -8.17
CA MET A 247 4.80 5.05 -9.31
C MET A 247 5.04 5.75 -10.67
N GLY A 248 4.98 7.09 -10.75
CA GLY A 248 5.22 7.90 -11.95
C GLY A 248 6.66 8.31 -12.09
#